data_1ba47394cfc7a9e57905006dca8432a7
#
_entry.id   1ba47394cfc7a9e57905006dca8432a7
#
_cell.length_a   1.000
_cell.length_b   1.000
_cell.length_c   1.000
_cell.angle_alpha   90.00
_cell.angle_beta   90.00
_cell.angle_gamma   90.00
#
_symmetry.space_group_name_H-M   'P 1'
#
loop_
_entity.id
_entity.type
_entity.pdbx_description
1 polymer ?
#
loop_
_entity_poly.entity_id
_entity_poly.type
_entity_poly.pdbx_seq_one_letter_code
_entity_poly.pdbx_strand_id
1 'polypeptide(L)'
;MSRESLFREAFTVVLEPVTPVHVWGGREAVIGIDALVHGNELILINFEETLKKAPEDVLRRFTTLLRSARPEEATASFLKELKSRELISGLRIPIKTKSRIEPNSRVRILHEYIIPGSELKGYIRTGIIKGLLKEIPNANKIIADGIDLEKEAKNVGLGIEALLLRSPRPRKQGGFVDALSIISVSDPLAYEQVERSLRELRVVHTSRLDHVASLLAITFSRGRLKYEVTIRRIEKPRLTSRPHERNVIEEVENTLEKINNLANKIGSKNWLLNTLRKFGCDLIKIELNKIKGTTKLRNYEDLLSRLEKDLCSENTSCVPARIGFMTGHESKTIIPEIKNYDPRIYDEVKTRMQQELSRFWDALTLKLVEVDEDLFGVGWCKICVE
;
A
#
# COMPACT_ATOMS: atom_id res chain seq x y z
N MET A 1 -2.08 31.07 22.06
CA MET A 1 -2.23 30.83 20.62
C MET A 1 -3.34 29.82 20.43
N SER A 2 -4.44 30.19 19.77
CA SER A 2 -5.56 29.29 19.53
C SER A 2 -5.11 28.15 18.56
N ARG A 3 -5.62 26.95 18.76
CA ARG A 3 -5.32 25.77 17.92
C ARG A 3 -5.64 25.99 16.42
N GLU A 4 -6.50 26.94 16.09
CA GLU A 4 -6.92 27.28 14.73
C GLU A 4 -5.80 27.84 13.82
N SER A 5 -4.73 28.36 14.37
CA SER A 5 -3.62 28.92 13.59
C SER A 5 -2.63 27.87 13.03
N LEU A 6 -2.72 26.61 13.46
CA LEU A 6 -1.81 25.52 13.09
C LEU A 6 -2.22 24.78 11.81
N PHE A 7 -3.49 24.80 11.45
CA PHE A 7 -4.00 24.09 10.27
C PHE A 7 -4.21 25.07 9.12
N ARG A 8 -3.81 24.69 7.93
CA ARG A 8 -4.03 25.45 6.71
C ARG A 8 -5.30 25.00 5.99
N GLU A 9 -5.50 23.70 5.91
CA GLU A 9 -6.63 23.11 5.21
C GLU A 9 -6.86 21.68 5.75
N ALA A 10 -8.13 21.29 5.87
CA ALA A 10 -8.54 19.92 6.14
C ALA A 10 -9.67 19.55 5.17
N PHE A 11 -9.67 18.33 4.63
CA PHE A 11 -10.71 17.85 3.73
C PHE A 11 -10.90 16.33 3.88
N THR A 12 -12.09 15.89 3.54
CA THR A 12 -12.43 14.47 3.54
C THR A 12 -12.02 13.82 2.23
N VAL A 13 -11.42 12.65 2.36
CA VAL A 13 -11.08 11.78 1.24
C VAL A 13 -11.84 10.47 1.38
N VAL A 14 -12.51 10.06 0.31
CA VAL A 14 -13.19 8.77 0.22
C VAL A 14 -12.44 7.85 -0.72
N LEU A 15 -12.12 6.65 -0.23
CA LEU A 15 -11.51 5.60 -1.03
C LEU A 15 -12.52 4.47 -1.28
N GLU A 16 -12.70 4.12 -2.55
CA GLU A 16 -13.55 3.03 -3.02
C GLU A 16 -12.71 2.03 -3.82
N PRO A 17 -12.73 0.71 -3.50
CA PRO A 17 -12.07 -0.28 -4.32
C PRO A 17 -12.81 -0.46 -5.65
N VAL A 18 -12.07 -0.55 -6.73
CA VAL A 18 -12.55 -0.92 -8.07
C VAL A 18 -12.26 -2.39 -8.34
N THR A 19 -11.13 -2.87 -7.86
CA THR A 19 -10.76 -4.28 -7.83
C THR A 19 -10.38 -4.67 -6.40
N PRO A 20 -10.37 -5.96 -6.03
CA PRO A 20 -10.00 -6.40 -4.69
C PRO A 20 -8.66 -5.84 -4.23
N VAL A 21 -8.64 -5.27 -3.03
CA VAL A 21 -7.48 -4.67 -2.38
C VAL A 21 -7.07 -5.53 -1.18
N HIS A 22 -5.79 -5.75 -1.02
CA HIS A 22 -5.23 -6.35 0.18
C HIS A 22 -4.15 -5.46 0.76
N VAL A 23 -4.26 -5.11 2.03
CA VAL A 23 -3.17 -4.51 2.82
C VAL A 23 -2.82 -5.49 3.93
N TRP A 24 -1.59 -5.96 3.92
CA TRP A 24 -1.18 -6.99 4.87
C TRP A 24 -1.05 -6.43 6.28
N GLY A 25 -1.80 -7.04 7.22
CA GLY A 25 -1.79 -6.68 8.64
C GLY A 25 -0.61 -7.28 9.44
N GLY A 26 0.39 -7.88 8.78
CA GLY A 26 1.54 -8.49 9.44
C GLY A 26 1.27 -9.87 10.02
N ARG A 27 0.05 -10.40 9.90
CA ARG A 27 -0.36 -11.71 10.43
C ARG A 27 -0.83 -12.65 9.34
N GLU A 28 -0.62 -13.94 9.55
CA GLU A 28 -1.16 -15.02 8.74
C GLU A 28 -2.00 -15.93 9.64
N ALA A 29 -3.08 -16.48 9.08
CA ALA A 29 -3.85 -17.55 9.71
C ALA A 29 -3.56 -18.87 9.01
N VAL A 30 -3.41 -19.94 9.77
CA VAL A 30 -3.20 -21.31 9.27
C VAL A 30 -4.53 -22.02 9.28
N ILE A 31 -4.93 -22.57 8.11
CA ILE A 31 -6.15 -23.35 7.98
C ILE A 31 -6.05 -24.63 8.81
N GLY A 32 -7.03 -24.88 9.67
CA GLY A 32 -7.03 -25.99 10.62
C GLY A 32 -6.51 -25.64 12.01
N ILE A 33 -5.88 -24.44 12.17
CA ILE A 33 -5.36 -23.95 13.45
C ILE A 33 -6.03 -22.62 13.82
N ASP A 34 -5.77 -21.57 13.04
CA ASP A 34 -6.28 -20.20 13.30
C ASP A 34 -7.57 -19.92 12.54
N ALA A 35 -7.86 -20.73 11.52
CA ALA A 35 -9.02 -20.57 10.67
C ALA A 35 -9.57 -21.92 10.20
N LEU A 36 -10.86 -21.97 9.88
CA LEU A 36 -11.52 -23.14 9.33
C LEU A 36 -12.31 -22.77 8.08
N VAL A 37 -12.36 -23.71 7.12
CA VAL A 37 -13.28 -23.66 5.99
C VAL A 37 -14.59 -24.37 6.38
N HIS A 38 -15.72 -23.67 6.25
CA HIS A 38 -17.06 -24.23 6.47
C HIS A 38 -17.99 -23.81 5.34
N GLY A 39 -18.35 -24.78 4.47
CA GLY A 39 -19.06 -24.47 3.24
C GLY A 39 -18.25 -23.50 2.36
N ASN A 40 -18.87 -22.39 1.99
CA ASN A 40 -18.25 -21.33 1.19
C ASN A 40 -17.73 -20.16 2.05
N GLU A 41 -17.40 -20.41 3.30
CA GLU A 41 -16.90 -19.40 4.23
C GLU A 41 -15.58 -19.83 4.89
N LEU A 42 -14.70 -18.87 5.08
CA LEU A 42 -13.57 -18.93 5.98
C LEU A 42 -14.00 -18.37 7.34
N ILE A 43 -13.82 -19.13 8.41
CA ILE A 43 -14.05 -18.69 9.78
C ILE A 43 -12.69 -18.40 10.41
N LEU A 44 -12.36 -17.12 10.63
CA LEU A 44 -11.22 -16.73 11.47
C LEU A 44 -11.62 -16.92 12.94
N ILE A 45 -10.96 -17.85 13.61
CA ILE A 45 -11.39 -18.34 14.93
C ILE A 45 -11.12 -17.28 16.02
N ASN A 46 -12.16 -16.96 16.77
CA ASN A 46 -12.00 -16.32 18.07
C ASN A 46 -11.86 -17.42 19.12
N PHE A 47 -10.63 -17.75 19.50
CA PHE A 47 -10.36 -18.83 20.46
C PHE A 47 -11.00 -18.59 21.80
N GLU A 48 -10.98 -17.37 22.34
CA GLU A 48 -11.56 -17.06 23.64
C GLU A 48 -13.06 -17.37 23.66
N GLU A 49 -13.80 -16.87 22.69
CA GLU A 49 -15.24 -17.11 22.57
C GLU A 49 -15.57 -18.58 22.23
N THR A 50 -14.69 -19.23 21.49
CA THR A 50 -14.82 -20.66 21.16
C THR A 50 -14.62 -21.54 22.40
N LEU A 51 -13.61 -21.23 23.21
CA LEU A 51 -13.37 -21.95 24.47
C LEU A 51 -14.52 -21.78 25.47
N LYS A 52 -15.09 -20.58 25.57
CA LYS A 52 -16.26 -20.31 26.44
C LYS A 52 -17.49 -21.16 26.06
N LYS A 53 -17.65 -21.51 24.79
CA LYS A 53 -18.76 -22.31 24.28
C LYS A 53 -18.47 -23.81 24.27
N ALA A 54 -17.21 -24.20 24.43
CA ALA A 54 -16.81 -25.59 24.36
C ALA A 54 -17.33 -26.39 25.57
N PRO A 55 -17.93 -27.57 25.37
CA PRO A 55 -18.37 -28.45 26.45
C PRO A 55 -17.19 -28.91 27.31
N GLU A 56 -17.42 -29.14 28.60
CA GLU A 56 -16.35 -29.49 29.55
C GLU A 56 -15.61 -30.78 29.17
N ASP A 57 -16.33 -31.77 28.65
CA ASP A 57 -15.75 -33.03 28.18
C ASP A 57 -14.78 -32.83 27.00
N VAL A 58 -15.09 -31.87 26.09
CA VAL A 58 -14.23 -31.51 24.96
C VAL A 58 -13.00 -30.76 25.47
N LEU A 59 -13.17 -29.82 26.42
CA LEU A 59 -12.06 -29.09 27.04
C LEU A 59 -11.08 -30.02 27.78
N ARG A 60 -11.59 -31.00 28.52
CA ARG A 60 -10.74 -31.99 29.21
C ARG A 60 -9.93 -32.81 28.20
N ARG A 61 -10.52 -33.29 27.12
CA ARG A 61 -9.80 -34.01 26.05
C ARG A 61 -8.75 -33.13 25.39
N PHE A 62 -9.09 -31.89 25.06
CA PHE A 62 -8.13 -30.94 24.51
C PHE A 62 -6.94 -30.71 25.44
N THR A 63 -7.16 -30.48 26.72
CA THR A 63 -6.11 -30.32 27.73
C THR A 63 -5.21 -31.57 27.81
N THR A 64 -5.79 -32.77 27.71
CA THR A 64 -5.03 -34.02 27.70
C THR A 64 -4.17 -34.14 26.46
N LEU A 65 -4.72 -33.82 25.28
CA LEU A 65 -4.02 -33.82 24.00
C LEU A 65 -2.84 -32.83 23.97
N LEU A 66 -3.03 -31.62 24.53
CA LEU A 66 -1.93 -30.63 24.64
C LEU A 66 -0.72 -31.12 25.47
N ARG A 67 -0.93 -32.10 26.36
CA ARG A 67 0.17 -32.70 27.15
C ARG A 67 0.89 -33.84 26.44
N SER A 68 0.24 -34.49 25.47
CA SER A 68 0.72 -35.72 24.85
C SER A 68 1.00 -35.63 23.35
N ALA A 69 0.50 -34.58 22.68
CA ALA A 69 0.63 -34.36 21.24
C ALA A 69 1.25 -32.98 20.94
N ARG A 70 1.58 -32.76 19.66
CA ARG A 70 1.99 -31.41 19.22
C ARG A 70 0.83 -30.43 19.35
N PRO A 71 1.08 -29.19 19.79
CA PRO A 71 0.02 -28.18 19.98
C PRO A 71 -0.88 -27.99 18.76
N GLU A 72 -0.31 -28.04 17.55
CA GLU A 72 -1.04 -27.89 16.30
C GLU A 72 -2.01 -29.06 16.06
N GLU A 73 -1.58 -30.30 16.33
CA GLU A 73 -2.39 -31.51 16.19
C GLU A 73 -3.54 -31.54 17.22
N ALA A 74 -3.23 -31.15 18.46
CA ALA A 74 -4.24 -31.03 19.51
C ALA A 74 -5.28 -29.96 19.17
N THR A 75 -4.85 -28.79 18.66
CA THR A 75 -5.72 -27.70 18.23
C THR A 75 -6.61 -28.13 17.05
N ALA A 76 -6.02 -28.77 16.03
CA ALA A 76 -6.77 -29.23 14.86
C ALA A 76 -7.84 -30.28 15.25
N SER A 77 -7.53 -31.21 16.16
CA SER A 77 -8.48 -32.20 16.68
C SER A 77 -9.62 -31.53 17.45
N PHE A 78 -9.30 -30.61 18.35
CA PHE A 78 -10.27 -29.83 19.13
C PHE A 78 -11.22 -29.04 18.23
N LEU A 79 -10.70 -28.32 17.25
CA LEU A 79 -11.50 -27.52 16.32
C LEU A 79 -12.37 -28.40 15.42
N LYS A 80 -11.88 -29.57 14.99
CA LYS A 80 -12.68 -30.53 14.21
C LYS A 80 -13.90 -31.01 14.99
N GLU A 81 -13.73 -31.28 16.29
CA GLU A 81 -14.85 -31.70 17.15
C GLU A 81 -15.84 -30.55 17.38
N LEU A 82 -15.37 -29.33 17.68
CA LEU A 82 -16.25 -28.19 17.84
C LEU A 82 -16.98 -27.79 16.56
N LYS A 83 -16.33 -27.96 15.39
CA LYS A 83 -16.95 -27.72 14.10
C LYS A 83 -18.14 -28.65 13.86
N SER A 84 -18.02 -29.95 14.21
CA SER A 84 -19.11 -30.91 14.06
C SER A 84 -20.31 -30.60 14.97
N ARG A 85 -20.12 -29.80 16.02
CA ARG A 85 -21.15 -29.34 16.96
C ARG A 85 -21.60 -27.88 16.73
N GLU A 86 -21.09 -27.23 15.66
CA GLU A 86 -21.37 -25.82 15.31
C GLU A 86 -21.00 -24.80 16.43
N LEU A 87 -20.01 -25.13 17.27
CA LEU A 87 -19.62 -24.33 18.42
C LEU A 87 -18.45 -23.36 18.14
N ILE A 88 -17.98 -23.27 16.89
CA ILE A 88 -16.91 -22.36 16.51
C ILE A 88 -17.41 -20.92 16.46
N SER A 89 -16.74 -20.05 17.20
CA SER A 89 -16.93 -18.59 17.14
C SER A 89 -15.83 -17.94 16.34
N GLY A 90 -16.18 -16.95 15.53
CA GLY A 90 -15.19 -16.22 14.74
C GLY A 90 -15.81 -15.34 13.66
N LEU A 91 -14.93 -14.61 12.98
CA LEU A 91 -15.32 -13.77 11.84
C LEU A 91 -15.50 -14.66 10.60
N ARG A 92 -16.70 -14.64 10.03
CA ARG A 92 -17.03 -15.35 8.80
C ARG A 92 -16.75 -14.48 7.58
N ILE A 93 -16.01 -15.02 6.63
CA ILE A 93 -15.55 -14.33 5.43
C ILE A 93 -15.89 -15.20 4.22
N PRO A 94 -16.66 -14.70 3.24
CA PRO A 94 -16.99 -15.43 2.02
C PRO A 94 -15.71 -15.84 1.26
N ILE A 95 -15.69 -17.06 0.79
CA ILE A 95 -14.63 -17.58 -0.08
C ILE A 95 -15.02 -17.27 -1.53
N LYS A 96 -14.20 -16.52 -2.22
CA LYS A 96 -14.36 -16.11 -3.61
C LYS A 96 -13.14 -16.52 -4.45
N THR A 97 -12.69 -17.77 -4.28
CA THR A 97 -11.65 -18.37 -5.11
C THR A 97 -12.09 -19.79 -5.52
N LYS A 98 -11.70 -20.21 -6.74
CA LYS A 98 -11.89 -21.58 -7.23
C LYS A 98 -10.76 -22.50 -6.80
N SER A 99 -9.66 -21.94 -6.30
CA SER A 99 -8.53 -22.72 -5.83
C SER A 99 -8.91 -23.53 -4.62
N ARG A 100 -8.49 -24.79 -4.61
CA ARG A 100 -8.67 -25.65 -3.44
C ARG A 100 -7.87 -25.12 -2.27
N ILE A 101 -8.54 -24.97 -1.13
CA ILE A 101 -7.91 -24.56 0.12
C ILE A 101 -7.55 -25.82 0.89
N GLU A 102 -6.25 -26.11 0.96
CA GLU A 102 -5.75 -27.30 1.65
C GLU A 102 -5.58 -27.02 3.16
N PRO A 103 -5.65 -28.08 4.01
CA PRO A 103 -5.22 -27.98 5.39
C PRO A 103 -3.77 -27.43 5.47
N ASN A 104 -3.48 -26.63 6.50
CA ASN A 104 -2.21 -25.94 6.71
C ASN A 104 -1.89 -24.84 5.67
N SER A 105 -2.79 -24.56 4.72
CA SER A 105 -2.64 -23.36 3.89
C SER A 105 -2.59 -22.11 4.75
N ARG A 106 -1.76 -21.15 4.34
CA ARG A 106 -1.64 -19.86 5.01
C ARG A 106 -2.49 -18.81 4.31
N VAL A 107 -3.23 -18.06 5.11
CA VAL A 107 -4.07 -16.95 4.65
C VAL A 107 -3.52 -15.66 5.21
N ARG A 108 -3.18 -14.70 4.36
CA ARG A 108 -2.80 -13.36 4.80
C ARG A 108 -3.99 -12.59 5.31
N ILE A 109 -3.88 -12.10 6.53
CA ILE A 109 -4.94 -11.34 7.19
C ILE A 109 -4.88 -9.89 6.73
N LEU A 110 -6.04 -9.37 6.37
CA LEU A 110 -6.21 -7.96 6.04
C LEU A 110 -5.89 -7.09 7.26
N HIS A 111 -5.29 -5.94 7.05
CA HIS A 111 -5.01 -4.96 8.09
C HIS A 111 -6.31 -4.60 8.85
N GLU A 112 -6.23 -4.35 10.16
CA GLU A 112 -7.41 -4.05 11.00
C GLU A 112 -8.20 -2.84 10.50
N TYR A 113 -7.51 -1.80 10.04
CA TYR A 113 -8.12 -0.61 9.42
C TYR A 113 -8.44 -0.80 7.92
N ILE A 114 -8.37 -2.03 7.40
CA ILE A 114 -8.56 -2.38 5.99
C ILE A 114 -7.47 -1.75 5.11
N ILE A 115 -7.46 -0.41 4.96
CA ILE A 115 -6.41 0.38 4.34
C ILE A 115 -6.04 1.46 5.35
N PRO A 116 -4.94 1.35 6.09
CA PRO A 116 -4.54 2.38 7.06
C PRO A 116 -4.14 3.69 6.36
N GLY A 117 -4.27 4.80 7.09
CA GLY A 117 -3.89 6.12 6.58
C GLY A 117 -2.43 6.21 6.16
N SER A 118 -1.55 5.41 6.77
CA SER A 118 -0.14 5.31 6.38
C SER A 118 0.06 4.76 4.97
N GLU A 119 -0.76 3.78 4.53
CA GLU A 119 -0.71 3.24 3.15
C GLU A 119 -1.19 4.30 2.14
N LEU A 120 -2.30 5.00 2.44
CA LEU A 120 -2.79 6.11 1.63
C LEU A 120 -1.76 7.25 1.57
N LYS A 121 -1.16 7.62 2.70
CA LYS A 121 -0.08 8.61 2.75
C LYS A 121 1.13 8.18 1.92
N GLY A 122 1.49 6.89 1.94
CA GLY A 122 2.56 6.32 1.12
C GLY A 122 2.29 6.48 -0.38
N TYR A 123 1.06 6.23 -0.83
CA TYR A 123 0.63 6.47 -2.20
C TYR A 123 0.73 7.95 -2.59
N ILE A 124 0.21 8.83 -1.74
CA ILE A 124 0.29 10.30 -1.92
C ILE A 124 1.76 10.73 -2.03
N ARG A 125 2.64 10.25 -1.16
CA ARG A 125 4.08 10.55 -1.17
C ARG A 125 4.72 10.17 -2.50
N THR A 126 4.49 8.95 -2.98
CA THR A 126 5.03 8.47 -4.26
C THR A 126 4.54 9.36 -5.42
N GLY A 127 3.26 9.69 -5.44
CA GLY A 127 2.68 10.58 -6.46
C GLY A 127 3.31 11.98 -6.44
N ILE A 128 3.52 12.56 -5.26
CA ILE A 128 4.16 13.88 -5.11
C ILE A 128 5.60 13.84 -5.63
N ILE A 129 6.40 12.84 -5.27
CA ILE A 129 7.79 12.72 -5.73
C ILE A 129 7.84 12.63 -7.26
N LYS A 130 7.01 11.78 -7.86
CA LYS A 130 6.92 11.66 -9.32
C LYS A 130 6.45 12.95 -9.99
N GLY A 131 5.47 13.64 -9.39
CA GLY A 131 5.01 14.94 -9.88
C GLY A 131 6.10 16.01 -9.86
N LEU A 132 6.83 16.10 -8.77
CA LEU A 132 7.94 17.06 -8.63
C LEU A 132 9.07 16.77 -9.63
N LEU A 133 9.46 15.51 -9.83
CA LEU A 133 10.46 15.14 -10.82
C LEU A 133 10.08 15.59 -12.24
N LYS A 134 8.82 15.55 -12.60
CA LYS A 134 8.34 16.01 -13.91
C LYS A 134 8.37 17.53 -14.09
N GLU A 135 8.39 18.27 -13.00
CA GLU A 135 8.37 19.75 -13.01
C GLU A 135 9.77 20.37 -12.88
N ILE A 136 10.77 19.58 -12.47
CA ILE A 136 12.13 20.07 -12.23
C ILE A 136 12.95 19.99 -13.53
N PRO A 137 13.51 21.12 -14.03
CA PRO A 137 14.29 21.12 -15.29
C PRO A 137 15.50 20.17 -15.27
N ASN A 138 16.13 19.98 -14.11
CA ASN A 138 17.35 19.18 -13.95
C ASN A 138 17.08 17.85 -13.21
N ALA A 139 15.93 17.20 -13.46
CA ALA A 139 15.56 15.95 -12.79
C ALA A 139 16.64 14.86 -12.93
N ASN A 140 17.29 14.75 -14.09
CA ASN A 140 18.40 13.79 -14.32
C ASN A 140 19.53 13.97 -13.31
N LYS A 141 19.90 15.22 -13.00
CA LYS A 141 20.96 15.50 -12.01
C LYS A 141 20.51 15.10 -10.60
N ILE A 142 19.29 15.42 -10.22
CA ILE A 142 18.74 15.03 -8.90
C ILE A 142 18.67 13.51 -8.76
N ILE A 143 18.33 12.81 -9.83
CA ILE A 143 18.31 11.35 -9.85
C ILE A 143 19.72 10.79 -9.68
N ALA A 144 20.72 11.28 -10.45
CA ALA A 144 22.09 10.84 -10.32
C ALA A 144 22.66 11.11 -8.93
N ASP A 145 22.58 12.35 -8.46
CA ASP A 145 23.06 12.76 -7.13
C ASP A 145 22.37 11.96 -6.01
N GLY A 146 21.06 11.69 -6.15
CA GLY A 146 20.28 10.92 -5.18
C GLY A 146 20.67 9.43 -5.12
N ILE A 147 21.06 8.85 -6.25
CA ILE A 147 21.54 7.46 -6.29
C ILE A 147 22.94 7.35 -5.70
N ASP A 148 23.79 8.34 -5.94
CA ASP A 148 25.14 8.39 -5.37
C ASP A 148 25.13 8.56 -3.84
N LEU A 149 24.10 9.16 -3.26
CA LEU A 149 23.91 9.23 -1.83
C LEU A 149 23.59 7.88 -1.18
N GLU A 150 23.08 6.90 -1.97
CA GLU A 150 22.59 5.62 -1.45
C GLU A 150 23.53 4.48 -1.84
N LYS A 151 24.24 3.98 -0.84
CA LYS A 151 25.20 2.88 -1.02
C LYS A 151 24.52 1.50 -1.10
N GLU A 152 23.32 1.36 -0.55
CA GLU A 152 22.61 0.08 -0.45
C GLU A 152 21.45 0.01 -1.44
N ALA A 153 21.37 -1.07 -2.21
CA ALA A 153 20.31 -1.27 -3.20
C ALA A 153 18.88 -1.22 -2.61
N LYS A 154 18.71 -1.65 -1.36
CA LYS A 154 17.39 -1.60 -0.68
C LYS A 154 16.87 -0.19 -0.45
N ASN A 155 17.76 0.81 -0.47
CA ASN A 155 17.46 2.21 -0.19
C ASN A 155 17.36 3.05 -1.47
N VAL A 156 17.46 2.44 -2.65
CA VAL A 156 17.34 3.17 -3.92
C VAL A 156 16.04 3.96 -3.97
N GLY A 157 16.19 5.25 -4.18
CA GLY A 157 15.10 6.23 -4.18
C GLY A 157 15.01 7.08 -2.92
N LEU A 158 15.56 6.66 -1.77
CA LEU A 158 15.57 7.48 -0.56
C LEU A 158 16.47 8.72 -0.71
N GLY A 159 17.60 8.63 -1.41
CA GLY A 159 18.47 9.75 -1.70
C GLY A 159 17.81 10.78 -2.60
N ILE A 160 17.12 10.33 -3.66
CA ILE A 160 16.32 11.20 -4.54
C ILE A 160 15.24 11.91 -3.74
N GLU A 161 14.52 11.15 -2.89
CA GLU A 161 13.52 11.71 -2.00
C GLU A 161 14.10 12.72 -1.01
N ALA A 162 15.26 12.43 -0.47
CA ALA A 162 15.96 13.36 0.44
C ALA A 162 16.30 14.70 -0.24
N LEU A 163 16.83 14.64 -1.47
CA LEU A 163 17.15 15.85 -2.24
C LEU A 163 15.91 16.68 -2.61
N LEU A 164 14.78 16.01 -2.86
CA LEU A 164 13.54 16.69 -3.25
C LEU A 164 12.77 17.27 -2.06
N LEU A 165 12.72 16.55 -0.95
CA LEU A 165 11.74 16.79 0.12
C LEU A 165 12.35 17.15 1.47
N ARG A 166 13.66 16.94 1.66
CA ARG A 166 14.27 17.08 2.99
C ARG A 166 15.29 18.20 3.05
N SER A 167 15.33 18.84 4.20
CA SER A 167 16.37 19.78 4.59
C SER A 167 17.25 19.15 5.65
N PRO A 168 18.58 19.25 5.57
CA PRO A 168 19.45 18.87 6.67
C PRO A 168 19.13 19.73 7.89
N ARG A 169 19.05 19.09 9.06
CA ARG A 169 19.06 19.81 10.34
C ARG A 169 20.50 20.08 10.75
N PRO A 170 20.76 21.14 11.54
CA PRO A 170 22.06 21.35 12.13
C PRO A 170 22.57 20.09 12.83
N ARG A 171 23.81 19.70 12.60
CA ARG A 171 24.43 18.42 13.05
C ARG A 171 24.22 18.09 14.53
N LYS A 172 24.05 19.10 15.40
CA LYS A 172 23.84 18.91 16.84
C LYS A 172 22.43 18.45 17.25
N GLN A 173 21.44 18.58 16.37
CA GLN A 173 20.05 18.21 16.70
C GLN A 173 19.57 16.93 15.98
N GLY A 174 20.37 16.37 15.07
CA GLY A 174 20.07 15.14 14.31
C GLY A 174 18.72 15.14 13.59
N GLY A 175 18.68 14.65 12.37
CA GLY A 175 17.46 14.45 11.59
C GLY A 175 17.22 15.48 10.49
N PHE A 176 16.08 15.39 9.82
CA PHE A 176 15.71 16.21 8.66
C PHE A 176 14.34 16.85 8.87
N VAL A 177 14.11 17.99 8.26
CA VAL A 177 12.76 18.52 8.06
C VAL A 177 12.25 17.96 6.74
N ASP A 178 11.19 17.19 6.78
CA ASP A 178 10.57 16.60 5.61
C ASP A 178 9.37 17.47 5.18
N ALA A 179 9.35 17.93 3.94
CA ALA A 179 8.26 18.76 3.41
C ALA A 179 6.90 18.05 3.48
N LEU A 180 6.87 16.71 3.38
CA LEU A 180 5.64 15.93 3.51
C LEU A 180 5.14 15.74 4.95
N SER A 181 5.90 16.22 5.94
CA SER A 181 5.42 16.28 7.34
C SER A 181 4.20 17.18 7.50
N ILE A 182 3.97 18.12 6.55
CA ILE A 182 2.75 18.95 6.53
C ILE A 182 1.48 18.18 6.24
N ILE A 183 1.56 17.06 5.51
CA ILE A 183 0.41 16.23 5.17
C ILE A 183 0.22 15.16 6.23
N SER A 184 -0.94 15.16 6.86
CA SER A 184 -1.39 14.10 7.77
C SER A 184 -2.60 13.41 7.16
N VAL A 185 -2.62 12.09 7.24
CA VAL A 185 -3.76 11.27 6.80
C VAL A 185 -4.19 10.45 7.99
N SER A 186 -5.45 10.56 8.41
CA SER A 186 -6.00 9.74 9.48
C SER A 186 -6.11 8.27 9.05
N ASP A 187 -6.24 7.35 9.98
CA ASP A 187 -6.85 6.07 9.67
C ASP A 187 -8.34 6.29 9.30
N PRO A 188 -9.02 5.31 8.68
CA PRO A 188 -10.41 5.49 8.29
C PRO A 188 -11.30 5.89 9.45
N LEU A 189 -12.00 7.01 9.32
CA LEU A 189 -12.93 7.54 10.32
C LEU A 189 -14.32 6.92 10.20
N ALA A 190 -14.67 6.44 9.00
CA ALA A 190 -15.93 5.76 8.74
C ALA A 190 -15.77 4.65 7.70
N TYR A 191 -16.61 3.63 7.85
CA TYR A 191 -16.66 2.43 7.02
C TYR A 191 -18.09 2.26 6.53
N GLU A 192 -18.31 2.30 5.22
CA GLU A 192 -19.63 2.15 4.62
C GLU A 192 -19.67 0.91 3.71
N GLN A 193 -20.61 -0.01 3.95
CA GLN A 193 -20.87 -1.20 3.14
C GLN A 193 -19.62 -2.03 2.81
N VAL A 194 -18.75 -2.23 3.80
CA VAL A 194 -17.49 -2.94 3.62
C VAL A 194 -17.72 -4.43 3.41
N GLU A 195 -17.33 -4.92 2.24
CA GLU A 195 -17.31 -6.33 1.91
C GLU A 195 -15.88 -6.87 1.90
N ARG A 196 -15.67 -7.97 2.62
CA ARG A 196 -14.41 -8.71 2.66
C ARG A 196 -14.61 -10.08 2.04
N SER A 197 -13.59 -10.60 1.35
CA SER A 197 -13.61 -11.96 0.82
C SER A 197 -12.23 -12.58 0.84
N LEU A 198 -12.18 -13.91 1.01
CA LEU A 198 -10.97 -14.67 0.78
C LEU A 198 -10.79 -14.90 -0.72
N ARG A 199 -9.64 -14.50 -1.24
CA ARG A 199 -9.28 -14.66 -2.65
C ARG A 199 -7.86 -15.19 -2.80
N GLU A 200 -7.60 -15.79 -3.94
CA GLU A 200 -6.25 -16.08 -4.38
C GLU A 200 -5.70 -14.88 -5.18
N LEU A 201 -4.57 -14.37 -4.74
CA LEU A 201 -3.81 -13.36 -5.47
C LEU A 201 -2.69 -14.05 -6.23
N ARG A 202 -2.59 -13.82 -7.54
CA ARG A 202 -1.67 -14.52 -8.44
C ARG A 202 -0.62 -13.58 -9.01
N VAL A 203 0.60 -14.07 -9.11
CA VAL A 203 1.67 -13.46 -9.90
C VAL A 203 1.83 -14.30 -11.15
N VAL A 204 1.71 -13.67 -12.31
CA VAL A 204 1.84 -14.35 -13.61
C VAL A 204 2.79 -13.58 -14.52
N HIS A 205 3.42 -14.25 -15.47
CA HIS A 205 4.18 -13.59 -16.53
C HIS A 205 3.26 -12.85 -17.50
N THR A 206 3.65 -11.64 -17.92
CA THR A 206 2.84 -10.81 -18.84
C THR A 206 2.62 -11.48 -20.18
N SER A 207 3.64 -12.14 -20.75
CA SER A 207 3.60 -12.66 -22.13
C SER A 207 2.79 -13.94 -22.29
N ARG A 208 2.77 -14.82 -21.28
CA ARG A 208 2.13 -16.14 -21.38
C ARG A 208 1.06 -16.38 -20.33
N LEU A 209 0.93 -15.48 -19.33
CA LEU A 209 0.12 -15.64 -18.13
C LEU A 209 0.49 -16.92 -17.33
N ASP A 210 1.71 -17.41 -17.51
CA ASP A 210 2.22 -18.54 -16.75
C ASP A 210 2.28 -18.19 -15.27
N HIS A 211 1.84 -19.11 -14.43
CA HIS A 211 1.85 -18.96 -12.99
C HIS A 211 3.28 -18.88 -12.46
N VAL A 212 3.55 -17.86 -11.65
CA VAL A 212 4.83 -17.67 -10.95
C VAL A 212 4.67 -17.96 -9.46
N ALA A 213 3.65 -17.39 -8.86
CA ALA A 213 3.35 -17.58 -7.45
C ALA A 213 1.88 -17.21 -7.17
N SER A 214 1.34 -17.77 -6.10
CA SER A 214 0.04 -17.35 -5.57
C SER A 214 0.04 -17.34 -4.05
N LEU A 215 -0.93 -16.64 -3.49
CA LEU A 215 -1.19 -16.63 -2.07
C LEU A 215 -2.68 -16.41 -1.80
N LEU A 216 -3.16 -16.97 -0.71
CA LEU A 216 -4.50 -16.71 -0.19
C LEU A 216 -4.47 -15.46 0.68
N ALA A 217 -5.40 -14.54 0.44
CA ALA A 217 -5.50 -13.29 1.19
C ALA A 217 -6.95 -12.86 1.39
N ILE A 218 -7.22 -12.27 2.55
CA ILE A 218 -8.49 -11.59 2.77
C ILE A 218 -8.40 -10.22 2.11
N THR A 219 -9.33 -9.94 1.20
CA THR A 219 -9.36 -8.72 0.42
C THR A 219 -10.57 -7.85 0.78
N PHE A 220 -10.45 -6.56 0.59
CA PHE A 220 -11.52 -5.58 0.59
C PHE A 220 -12.00 -5.41 -0.86
N SER A 221 -13.25 -5.77 -1.14
CA SER A 221 -13.76 -5.87 -2.51
C SER A 221 -14.81 -4.82 -2.85
N ARG A 222 -15.50 -4.26 -1.84
CA ARG A 222 -16.55 -3.26 -2.02
C ARG A 222 -16.72 -2.44 -0.75
N GLY A 223 -17.16 -1.19 -0.92
CA GLY A 223 -17.47 -0.26 0.16
C GLY A 223 -16.68 1.03 0.06
N ARG A 224 -16.84 1.88 1.07
CA ARG A 224 -16.22 3.21 1.13
C ARG A 224 -15.49 3.38 2.45
N LEU A 225 -14.28 3.91 2.39
CA LEU A 225 -13.47 4.28 3.55
C LEU A 225 -13.27 5.78 3.54
N LYS A 226 -13.67 6.46 4.62
CA LYS A 226 -13.53 7.92 4.75
C LYS A 226 -12.33 8.26 5.62
N TYR A 227 -11.50 9.17 5.14
CA TYR A 227 -10.30 9.68 5.80
C TYR A 227 -10.38 11.19 5.94
N GLU A 228 -9.69 11.71 6.93
CA GLU A 228 -9.36 13.12 7.01
C GLU A 228 -7.92 13.34 6.54
N VAL A 229 -7.73 14.23 5.60
CA VAL A 229 -6.42 14.72 5.17
C VAL A 229 -6.27 16.14 5.67
N THR A 230 -5.24 16.36 6.48
CA THR A 230 -4.92 17.69 7.01
C THR A 230 -3.60 18.20 6.45
N ILE A 231 -3.57 19.46 6.05
CA ILE A 231 -2.38 20.16 5.58
C ILE A 231 -2.02 21.23 6.60
N ARG A 232 -0.82 21.13 7.16
CA ARG A 232 -0.32 22.01 8.20
C ARG A 232 0.70 22.98 7.63
N ARG A 233 0.97 24.10 8.35
CA ARG A 233 2.13 24.95 8.06
C ARG A 233 3.39 24.32 8.68
N ILE A 234 4.52 24.43 7.98
CA ILE A 234 5.83 24.16 8.60
C ILE A 234 6.13 25.31 9.53
N GLU A 235 6.25 25.04 10.83
CA GLU A 235 6.76 26.03 11.79
C GLU A 235 8.26 26.17 11.56
N LYS A 236 8.74 27.43 11.52
CA LYS A 236 10.18 27.72 11.55
C LYS A 236 10.73 27.16 12.85
N PRO A 237 11.72 26.26 12.82
CA PRO A 237 12.37 25.83 14.04
C PRO A 237 12.96 27.07 14.75
N ARG A 238 12.73 27.18 16.05
CA ARG A 238 13.40 28.22 16.85
C ARG A 238 14.88 27.89 16.92
N LEU A 239 15.66 28.52 16.07
CA LEU A 239 17.11 28.40 16.10
C LEU A 239 17.63 29.28 17.23
N THR A 240 18.11 28.70 18.30
CA THR A 240 18.87 29.43 19.33
C THR A 240 20.26 29.66 18.76
N SER A 241 20.53 30.89 18.34
CA SER A 241 21.78 31.27 17.70
C SER A 241 22.92 31.42 18.69
N ARG A 242 24.02 30.70 18.52
CA ARG A 242 25.34 31.05 19.05
C ARG A 242 26.11 31.80 17.95
N PRO A 243 26.88 32.84 18.28
CA PRO A 243 27.53 33.71 17.31
C PRO A 243 28.42 33.07 16.25
N HIS A 244 28.95 31.86 16.51
CA HIS A 244 29.84 31.12 15.61
C HIS A 244 29.07 30.21 14.58
N GLU A 245 27.74 30.22 14.57
CA GLU A 245 26.90 29.35 13.71
C GLU A 245 26.16 30.16 12.63
N ARG A 246 26.51 31.44 12.38
CA ARG A 246 25.78 32.29 11.41
C ARG A 246 25.70 31.69 10.00
N ASN A 247 26.80 31.17 9.47
CA ASN A 247 26.79 30.56 8.11
C ASN A 247 25.92 29.32 8.04
N VAL A 248 25.87 28.51 9.10
CA VAL A 248 25.03 27.33 9.19
C VAL A 248 23.56 27.76 9.32
N ILE A 249 23.28 28.84 10.01
CA ILE A 249 21.92 29.39 10.18
C ILE A 249 21.40 29.91 8.84
N GLU A 250 22.19 30.63 8.08
CA GLU A 250 21.83 31.17 6.76
C GLU A 250 21.55 30.03 5.75
N GLU A 251 22.39 28.98 5.74
CA GLU A 251 22.16 27.78 4.91
C GLU A 251 20.86 27.04 5.29
N VAL A 252 20.58 26.92 6.59
CA VAL A 252 19.35 26.29 7.10
C VAL A 252 18.14 27.17 6.78
N GLU A 253 18.23 28.49 6.91
CA GLU A 253 17.14 29.41 6.58
C GLU A 253 16.82 29.38 5.09
N ASN A 254 17.81 29.41 4.22
CA ASN A 254 17.64 29.29 2.76
C ASN A 254 17.02 27.94 2.36
N THR A 255 17.43 26.88 3.04
CA THR A 255 16.85 25.52 2.78
C THR A 255 15.44 25.42 3.31
N LEU A 256 15.14 26.01 4.47
CA LEU A 256 13.78 26.08 5.02
C LEU A 256 12.86 26.92 4.15
N GLU A 257 13.35 27.98 3.53
CA GLU A 257 12.56 28.76 2.57
C GLU A 257 12.20 27.95 1.34
N LYS A 258 13.14 27.19 0.77
CA LYS A 258 12.85 26.26 -0.32
C LYS A 258 11.80 25.22 0.08
N ILE A 259 11.93 24.65 1.28
CA ILE A 259 10.97 23.67 1.79
C ILE A 259 9.61 24.30 2.06
N ASN A 260 9.55 25.52 2.56
CA ASN A 260 8.30 26.25 2.73
C ASN A 260 7.60 26.53 1.39
N ASN A 261 8.37 26.92 0.37
CA ASN A 261 7.84 27.12 -0.98
C ASN A 261 7.30 25.81 -1.56
N LEU A 262 8.02 24.71 -1.39
CA LEU A 262 7.60 23.38 -1.77
C LEU A 262 6.36 22.94 -0.96
N ALA A 263 6.36 23.15 0.35
CA ALA A 263 5.24 22.87 1.23
C ALA A 263 3.98 23.67 0.85
N ASN A 264 4.14 24.93 0.46
CA ASN A 264 3.03 25.75 -0.06
C ASN A 264 2.43 25.17 -1.34
N LYS A 265 3.27 24.67 -2.24
CA LYS A 265 2.85 24.01 -3.47
C LYS A 265 2.13 22.67 -3.19
N ILE A 266 2.78 21.80 -2.42
CA ILE A 266 2.24 20.49 -2.01
C ILE A 266 0.94 20.66 -1.23
N GLY A 267 0.85 21.70 -0.40
CA GLY A 267 -0.32 22.04 0.40
C GLY A 267 -1.49 22.63 -0.39
N SER A 268 -1.40 22.77 -1.70
CA SER A 268 -2.53 23.12 -2.56
C SER A 268 -3.35 21.87 -2.89
N LYS A 269 -4.60 21.81 -2.42
CA LYS A 269 -5.56 20.72 -2.72
C LYS A 269 -5.63 20.43 -4.22
N ASN A 270 -5.74 21.48 -5.04
CA ASN A 270 -5.84 21.35 -6.50
C ASN A 270 -4.55 20.78 -7.11
N TRP A 271 -3.38 21.27 -6.68
CA TRP A 271 -2.10 20.73 -7.15
C TRP A 271 -1.97 19.26 -6.75
N LEU A 272 -2.31 18.91 -5.51
CA LEU A 272 -2.25 17.54 -5.00
C LEU A 272 -3.15 16.61 -5.83
N LEU A 273 -4.42 16.98 -6.04
CA LEU A 273 -5.35 16.19 -6.84
C LEU A 273 -4.87 16.01 -8.27
N ASN A 274 -4.40 17.07 -8.92
CA ASN A 274 -3.90 16.99 -10.29
C ASN A 274 -2.66 16.12 -10.39
N THR A 275 -1.77 16.19 -9.40
CA THR A 275 -0.57 15.36 -9.31
C THR A 275 -0.93 13.88 -9.13
N LEU A 276 -1.85 13.56 -8.22
CA LEU A 276 -2.33 12.20 -8.01
C LEU A 276 -3.09 11.66 -9.21
N ARG A 277 -3.88 12.50 -9.91
CA ARG A 277 -4.55 12.12 -11.16
C ARG A 277 -3.53 11.73 -12.22
N LYS A 278 -2.54 12.58 -12.49
CA LYS A 278 -1.47 12.28 -13.45
C LYS A 278 -0.76 10.98 -13.09
N PHE A 279 -0.42 10.80 -11.82
CA PHE A 279 0.22 9.57 -11.33
C PHE A 279 -0.65 8.33 -11.57
N GLY A 280 -1.91 8.35 -11.16
CA GLY A 280 -2.83 7.23 -11.34
C GLY A 280 -3.09 6.91 -12.82
N CYS A 281 -3.22 7.94 -13.67
CA CYS A 281 -3.40 7.76 -15.11
C CYS A 281 -2.16 7.19 -15.80
N ASP A 282 -0.95 7.57 -15.36
CA ASP A 282 0.27 6.95 -15.84
C ASP A 282 0.33 5.46 -15.46
N LEU A 283 -0.13 5.09 -14.26
CA LEU A 283 -0.22 3.69 -13.85
C LEU A 283 -1.20 2.90 -14.72
N ILE A 284 -2.35 3.49 -15.08
CA ILE A 284 -3.31 2.87 -16.01
C ILE A 284 -2.63 2.62 -17.38
N LYS A 285 -1.96 3.62 -17.95
CA LYS A 285 -1.26 3.49 -19.24
C LYS A 285 -0.16 2.43 -19.20
N ILE A 286 0.62 2.37 -18.13
CA ILE A 286 1.64 1.34 -17.95
C ILE A 286 1.01 -0.05 -17.93
N GLU A 287 -0.09 -0.22 -17.19
CA GLU A 287 -0.75 -1.51 -17.09
C GLU A 287 -1.43 -1.91 -18.41
N LEU A 288 -2.12 -0.98 -19.08
CA LEU A 288 -2.69 -1.21 -20.44
C LEU A 288 -1.62 -1.67 -21.43
N ASN A 289 -0.44 -1.05 -21.43
CA ASN A 289 0.66 -1.47 -22.31
C ASN A 289 1.16 -2.89 -21.98
N LYS A 290 1.11 -3.31 -20.70
CA LYS A 290 1.52 -4.67 -20.30
C LYS A 290 0.54 -5.75 -20.73
N ILE A 291 -0.76 -5.43 -20.80
CA ILE A 291 -1.83 -6.42 -21.07
C ILE A 291 -2.33 -6.37 -22.50
N LYS A 292 -1.89 -5.40 -23.29
CA LYS A 292 -2.33 -5.17 -24.67
C LYS A 292 -2.24 -6.44 -25.52
N GLY A 293 -3.36 -6.79 -26.16
CA GLY A 293 -3.44 -7.97 -27.05
C GLY A 293 -3.58 -9.31 -26.30
N THR A 294 -3.71 -9.31 -24.97
CA THR A 294 -3.91 -10.53 -24.18
C THR A 294 -5.38 -10.85 -24.04
N THR A 295 -5.91 -11.73 -24.86
CA THR A 295 -7.36 -12.05 -24.94
C THR A 295 -7.98 -12.41 -23.60
N LYS A 296 -7.27 -13.13 -22.73
CA LYS A 296 -7.75 -13.51 -21.38
C LYS A 296 -7.89 -12.34 -20.41
N LEU A 297 -7.39 -11.16 -20.76
CA LEU A 297 -7.42 -9.94 -19.94
C LEU A 297 -8.28 -8.84 -20.57
N ARG A 298 -9.14 -9.18 -21.54
CA ARG A 298 -9.98 -8.21 -22.26
C ARG A 298 -10.88 -7.42 -21.29
N ASN A 299 -11.54 -8.09 -20.36
CA ASN A 299 -12.39 -7.42 -19.38
C ASN A 299 -11.60 -6.51 -18.43
N TYR A 300 -10.34 -6.85 -18.18
CA TYR A 300 -9.44 -5.97 -17.43
C TYR A 300 -8.99 -4.75 -18.27
N GLU A 301 -8.69 -4.94 -19.55
CA GLU A 301 -8.38 -3.85 -20.48
C GLU A 301 -9.57 -2.88 -20.60
N ASP A 302 -10.81 -3.39 -20.70
CA ASP A 302 -12.03 -2.60 -20.73
C ASP A 302 -12.26 -1.85 -19.41
N LEU A 303 -11.96 -2.46 -18.26
CA LEU A 303 -12.01 -1.79 -16.96
C LEU A 303 -11.05 -0.62 -16.88
N LEU A 304 -9.80 -0.82 -17.25
CA LEU A 304 -8.77 0.22 -17.22
C LEU A 304 -9.11 1.37 -18.17
N SER A 305 -9.61 1.06 -19.36
CA SER A 305 -10.05 2.06 -20.35
C SER A 305 -11.22 2.92 -19.82
N ARG A 306 -12.15 2.31 -19.10
CA ARG A 306 -13.22 3.05 -18.41
C ARG A 306 -12.68 3.94 -17.31
N LEU A 307 -11.78 3.42 -16.46
CA LEU A 307 -11.13 4.22 -15.40
C LEU A 307 -10.36 5.41 -15.98
N GLU A 308 -9.65 5.22 -17.11
CA GLU A 308 -8.95 6.29 -17.80
C GLU A 308 -9.93 7.37 -18.26
N LYS A 309 -11.01 6.97 -18.95
CA LYS A 309 -12.03 7.89 -19.44
C LYS A 309 -12.71 8.67 -18.32
N ASP A 310 -13.07 7.98 -17.22
CA ASP A 310 -13.90 8.56 -16.15
C ASP A 310 -13.10 9.40 -15.17
N LEU A 311 -11.84 9.05 -14.89
CA LEU A 311 -11.05 9.64 -13.80
C LEU A 311 -9.84 10.46 -14.25
N CYS A 312 -9.44 10.39 -15.54
CA CYS A 312 -8.28 11.13 -16.00
C CYS A 312 -8.62 12.50 -16.59
N SER A 313 -9.89 12.85 -16.68
CA SER A 313 -10.32 14.19 -17.06
C SER A 313 -10.13 15.19 -15.90
N GLU A 314 -9.82 16.45 -16.19
CA GLU A 314 -9.57 17.48 -15.18
C GLU A 314 -10.82 17.89 -14.38
N ASN A 315 -12.00 17.56 -14.88
CA ASN A 315 -13.28 18.00 -14.33
C ASN A 315 -13.84 17.08 -13.22
N THR A 316 -13.12 16.05 -12.80
CA THR A 316 -13.57 15.14 -11.75
C THR A 316 -12.91 15.41 -10.40
N SER A 317 -13.69 15.30 -9.32
CA SER A 317 -13.15 15.33 -7.93
C SER A 317 -12.49 14.02 -7.52
N CYS A 318 -12.53 13.01 -8.39
CA CYS A 318 -11.95 11.68 -8.13
C CYS A 318 -10.72 11.46 -8.99
N VAL A 319 -9.81 10.59 -8.49
CA VAL A 319 -8.59 10.19 -9.18
C VAL A 319 -8.41 8.67 -9.09
N PRO A 320 -7.84 8.03 -10.14
CA PRO A 320 -7.51 6.62 -10.05
C PRO A 320 -6.29 6.40 -9.16
N ALA A 321 -6.28 5.29 -8.43
CA ALA A 321 -5.18 4.90 -7.58
C ALA A 321 -4.96 3.39 -7.61
N ARG A 322 -3.74 2.94 -7.32
CA ARG A 322 -3.41 1.53 -7.14
C ARG A 322 -2.71 1.35 -5.81
N ILE A 323 -3.42 0.79 -4.81
CA ILE A 323 -3.02 0.76 -3.41
C ILE A 323 -3.04 -0.67 -2.87
N GLY A 324 -2.17 -0.94 -1.91
CA GLY A 324 -2.12 -2.21 -1.19
C GLY A 324 -0.97 -3.12 -1.60
N PHE A 325 -0.99 -4.33 -1.08
CA PHE A 325 -0.01 -5.38 -1.36
C PHE A 325 -0.22 -5.94 -2.78
N MET A 326 0.85 -6.34 -3.45
CA MET A 326 0.85 -6.88 -4.82
C MET A 326 0.34 -5.89 -5.88
N THR A 327 0.57 -4.60 -5.71
CA THR A 327 0.20 -3.58 -6.73
C THR A 327 1.33 -3.26 -7.71
N GLY A 328 2.46 -3.95 -7.61
CA GLY A 328 3.63 -3.70 -8.44
C GLY A 328 4.54 -2.60 -7.88
N HIS A 329 5.74 -2.51 -8.43
CA HIS A 329 6.70 -1.49 -8.00
C HIS A 329 6.39 -0.11 -8.60
N GLU A 330 5.65 -0.06 -9.71
CA GLU A 330 5.27 1.18 -10.38
C GLU A 330 4.41 2.09 -9.50
N SER A 331 3.56 1.49 -8.66
CA SER A 331 2.70 2.24 -7.74
C SER A 331 3.37 2.61 -6.42
N LYS A 332 4.49 1.97 -6.08
CA LYS A 332 5.13 2.08 -4.76
C LYS A 332 6.51 2.72 -4.76
N THR A 333 7.15 2.83 -5.93
CA THR A 333 8.53 3.32 -6.03
C THR A 333 8.69 4.31 -7.17
N ILE A 334 9.81 5.04 -7.14
CA ILE A 334 10.19 5.99 -8.21
C ILE A 334 11.10 5.34 -9.26
N ILE A 335 11.44 4.06 -9.12
CA ILE A 335 12.37 3.36 -10.00
C ILE A 335 11.95 3.39 -11.49
N PRO A 336 10.66 3.22 -11.83
CA PRO A 336 10.24 3.36 -13.22
C PRO A 336 10.52 4.73 -13.81
N GLU A 337 10.50 5.79 -12.99
CA GLU A 337 10.84 7.15 -13.44
C GLU A 337 12.32 7.28 -13.76
N ILE A 338 13.21 6.61 -13.01
CA ILE A 338 14.65 6.62 -13.28
C ILE A 338 14.91 6.14 -14.72
N LYS A 339 14.21 5.10 -15.18
CA LYS A 339 14.31 4.59 -16.54
C LYS A 339 13.92 5.62 -17.60
N ASN A 340 12.91 6.42 -17.32
CA ASN A 340 12.44 7.46 -18.25
C ASN A 340 13.41 8.64 -18.36
N TYR A 341 14.12 8.95 -17.28
CA TYR A 341 15.06 10.07 -17.24
C TYR A 341 16.48 9.71 -17.71
N ASP A 342 17.03 8.58 -17.24
CA ASP A 342 18.33 8.08 -17.66
C ASP A 342 18.36 6.54 -17.64
N PRO A 343 18.24 5.89 -18.82
CA PRO A 343 18.29 4.44 -18.93
C PRO A 343 19.59 3.82 -18.42
N ARG A 344 20.74 4.51 -18.50
CA ARG A 344 22.05 3.99 -18.04
C ARG A 344 22.08 3.90 -16.53
N ILE A 345 21.60 4.96 -15.84
CA ILE A 345 21.48 4.95 -14.39
C ILE A 345 20.49 3.86 -13.95
N TYR A 346 19.40 3.68 -14.70
CA TYR A 346 18.45 2.60 -14.42
C TYR A 346 19.10 1.22 -14.49
N ASP A 347 19.92 0.94 -15.51
CA ASP A 347 20.62 -0.33 -15.69
C ASP A 347 21.66 -0.56 -14.58
N GLU A 348 22.34 0.48 -14.12
CA GLU A 348 23.24 0.41 -12.96
C GLU A 348 22.48 0.05 -11.68
N VAL A 349 21.38 0.75 -11.38
CA VAL A 349 20.50 0.47 -10.24
C VAL A 349 19.99 -0.96 -10.30
N LYS A 350 19.52 -1.39 -11.47
CA LYS A 350 19.05 -2.76 -11.71
C LYS A 350 20.13 -3.80 -11.40
N THR A 351 21.35 -3.60 -11.92
CA THR A 351 22.48 -4.50 -11.68
C THR A 351 22.81 -4.60 -10.19
N ARG A 352 22.90 -3.47 -9.50
CA ARG A 352 23.14 -3.40 -8.06
C ARG A 352 22.08 -4.17 -7.27
N MET A 353 20.80 -3.96 -7.60
CA MET A 353 19.69 -4.64 -6.92
C MET A 353 19.62 -6.13 -7.22
N GLN A 354 19.99 -6.57 -8.41
CA GLN A 354 20.11 -7.99 -8.74
C GLN A 354 21.20 -8.67 -7.90
N GLN A 355 22.35 -8.02 -7.77
CA GLN A 355 23.49 -8.54 -6.99
C GLN A 355 23.20 -8.60 -5.50
N GLU A 356 22.65 -7.53 -4.92
CA GLU A 356 22.45 -7.43 -3.47
C GLU A 356 21.17 -8.11 -2.96
N LEU A 357 20.09 -8.10 -3.75
CA LEU A 357 18.76 -8.52 -3.30
C LEU A 357 18.23 -9.74 -4.05
N SER A 358 18.96 -10.27 -5.03
CA SER A 358 18.52 -11.35 -5.92
C SER A 358 17.14 -11.08 -6.56
N ARG A 359 16.80 -9.82 -6.80
CA ARG A 359 15.50 -9.38 -7.35
C ARG A 359 15.64 -9.02 -8.82
N PHE A 360 14.66 -9.50 -9.61
CA PHE A 360 14.52 -9.10 -11.01
C PHE A 360 13.55 -7.91 -11.11
N TRP A 361 14.06 -6.77 -11.56
CA TRP A 361 13.27 -5.51 -11.66
C TRP A 361 12.45 -5.40 -12.92
N ASP A 362 12.91 -5.95 -14.03
CA ASP A 362 12.12 -6.06 -15.27
C ASP A 362 11.15 -7.24 -15.19
N ALA A 363 10.68 -7.57 -13.99
CA ALA A 363 9.70 -8.62 -13.86
C ALA A 363 8.47 -8.25 -14.70
N LEU A 364 8.43 -8.82 -15.89
CA LEU A 364 7.29 -8.82 -16.79
C LEU A 364 6.18 -9.65 -16.16
N THR A 365 5.78 -9.24 -14.95
CA THR A 365 4.76 -9.93 -14.16
C THR A 365 3.57 -9.04 -13.91
N LEU A 366 2.39 -9.63 -14.00
CA LEU A 366 1.13 -9.05 -13.56
C LEU A 366 0.75 -9.63 -12.18
N LYS A 367 0.07 -8.84 -11.38
CA LYS A 367 -0.48 -9.20 -10.09
C LYS A 367 -1.99 -9.18 -10.24
N LEU A 368 -2.58 -10.36 -10.30
CA LEU A 368 -3.96 -10.55 -10.68
C LEU A 368 -4.79 -11.18 -9.57
N VAL A 369 -6.08 -10.94 -9.61
CA VAL A 369 -7.10 -11.55 -8.78
C VAL A 369 -8.29 -11.93 -9.65
N GLU A 370 -8.90 -13.07 -9.38
CA GLU A 370 -10.10 -13.52 -10.08
C GLU A 370 -11.35 -12.88 -9.45
N VAL A 371 -12.19 -12.29 -10.29
CA VAL A 371 -13.52 -11.74 -9.94
C VAL A 371 -14.50 -12.21 -11.01
N ASP A 372 -15.53 -12.98 -10.61
CA ASP A 372 -16.58 -13.48 -11.51
C ASP A 372 -16.02 -14.12 -12.79
N GLU A 373 -15.02 -15.02 -12.61
CA GLU A 373 -14.31 -15.77 -13.66
C GLU A 373 -13.29 -14.98 -14.48
N ASP A 374 -13.25 -13.67 -14.37
CA ASP A 374 -12.28 -12.79 -15.05
C ASP A 374 -11.10 -12.46 -14.17
N LEU A 375 -9.97 -12.16 -14.80
CA LEU A 375 -8.74 -11.74 -14.14
C LEU A 375 -8.57 -10.22 -14.19
N PHE A 376 -8.37 -9.61 -13.03
CA PHE A 376 -8.15 -8.18 -12.89
C PHE A 376 -6.87 -7.89 -12.10
N GLY A 377 -6.26 -6.72 -12.34
CA GLY A 377 -5.15 -6.27 -11.52
C GLY A 377 -5.57 -5.98 -10.09
N VAL A 378 -4.75 -6.39 -9.12
CA VAL A 378 -5.00 -6.16 -7.69
C VAL A 378 -4.83 -4.69 -7.34
N GLY A 379 -5.73 -4.16 -6.48
CA GLY A 379 -5.53 -2.92 -5.77
C GLY A 379 -5.95 -1.63 -6.48
N TRP A 380 -6.70 -1.70 -7.56
CA TRP A 380 -7.26 -0.50 -8.18
C TRP A 380 -8.36 0.10 -7.32
N CYS A 381 -8.27 1.39 -7.10
CA CYS A 381 -9.18 2.20 -6.28
C CYS A 381 -9.53 3.50 -6.98
N LYS A 382 -10.63 4.10 -6.53
CA LYS A 382 -11.01 5.46 -6.80
C LYS A 382 -10.84 6.27 -5.51
N ILE A 383 -10.12 7.37 -5.55
CA ILE A 383 -9.97 8.33 -4.46
C ILE A 383 -10.71 9.59 -4.82
N CYS A 384 -11.73 9.95 -4.04
CA CYS A 384 -12.54 11.14 -4.24
C CYS A 384 -12.35 12.12 -3.09
N VAL A 385 -12.40 13.42 -3.38
CA VAL A 385 -12.39 14.47 -2.35
C VAL A 385 -13.81 15.03 -2.23
N GLU A 386 -14.34 14.97 -1.01
CA GLU A 386 -15.63 15.55 -0.59
C GLU A 386 -15.47 16.96 -0.02
#